data_0e08dfc70558750412ba658e99ced346
#
_entry.id   0e08dfc70558750412ba658e99ced346
#
_cell.length_a   1.000
_cell.length_b   1.000
_cell.length_c   1.000
_cell.angle_alpha   90.00
_cell.angle_beta   90.00
_cell.angle_gamma   90.00
#
_symmetry.space_group_name_H-M   'P 1'
#
loop_
_entity.id
_entity.type
_entity.pdbx_description
1 polymer ?
#
loop_
_entity_poly.entity_id
_entity_poly.type
_entity_poly.pdbx_seq_one_letter_code
_entity_poly.pdbx_strand_id
1 'polypeptide(L)'
;MIEFQLDSTSGVATYLQLVQQVHQALQLGLLEPGDQLPTAQQVVGKLAINPNTVLKAYRDLEREGLARARPGQGTFIVGTLRRTDPAAQARFLASMAKWLVSARSAGLGPDDIEAIYRTAFRNCFAEGVA
;
A
#
# COMPACT_ATOMS: atom_id res chain seq x y z
N MET A 1 -4.74 -10.30 -7.94
CA MET A 1 -5.63 -9.27 -7.33
C MET A 1 -5.01 -8.83 -6.02
N ILE A 2 -5.07 -7.54 -5.73
CA ILE A 2 -4.51 -7.01 -4.49
C ILE A 2 -5.23 -7.61 -3.26
N GLU A 3 -4.47 -7.90 -2.22
CA GLU A 3 -5.02 -8.34 -0.95
C GLU A 3 -4.76 -7.26 0.09
N PHE A 4 -5.84 -6.66 0.57
CA PHE A 4 -5.74 -5.62 1.59
C PHE A 4 -5.48 -6.21 2.96
N GLN A 5 -4.68 -5.51 3.74
CA GLN A 5 -4.41 -5.84 5.14
C GLN A 5 -4.67 -4.60 5.98
N LEU A 6 -5.21 -4.80 7.18
CA LEU A 6 -5.48 -3.70 8.09
C LEU A 6 -4.57 -3.76 9.30
N ASP A 7 -4.12 -2.58 9.71
CA ASP A 7 -3.41 -2.39 10.96
C ASP A 7 -4.27 -1.55 11.88
N SER A 8 -4.93 -2.19 12.83
CA SER A 8 -5.83 -1.53 13.78
C SER A 8 -5.07 -0.64 14.77
N THR A 9 -3.76 -0.80 14.87
CA THR A 9 -2.92 -0.05 15.82
C THR A 9 -2.28 1.19 15.21
N SER A 10 -2.38 1.38 13.90
CA SER A 10 -1.66 2.44 13.20
C SER A 10 -2.21 3.85 13.46
N GLY A 11 -3.46 3.98 13.89
CA GLY A 11 -4.12 5.27 14.01
C GLY A 11 -4.57 5.88 12.69
N VAL A 12 -4.28 5.24 11.57
CA VAL A 12 -4.71 5.68 10.23
C VAL A 12 -6.13 5.15 9.98
N ALA A 13 -7.01 6.01 9.48
CA ALA A 13 -8.39 5.62 9.15
C ALA A 13 -8.39 4.43 8.19
N THR A 14 -9.31 3.50 8.38
CA THR A 14 -9.38 2.26 7.61
C THR A 14 -9.44 2.52 6.10
N TYR A 15 -10.32 3.44 5.66
CA TYR A 15 -10.44 3.72 4.22
C TYR A 15 -9.12 4.24 3.65
N LEU A 16 -8.38 5.03 4.42
CA LEU A 16 -7.10 5.58 3.98
C LEU A 16 -6.03 4.51 3.89
N GLN A 17 -6.06 3.50 4.77
CA GLN A 17 -5.16 2.35 4.66
C GLN A 17 -5.37 1.62 3.33
N LEU A 18 -6.63 1.46 2.89
CA LEU A 18 -6.93 0.85 1.60
C LEU A 18 -6.38 1.69 0.45
N VAL A 19 -6.59 3.01 0.49
CA VAL A 19 -6.07 3.94 -0.53
C VAL A 19 -4.55 3.86 -0.60
N GLN A 20 -3.88 3.90 0.55
CA GLN A 20 -2.41 3.85 0.60
C GLN A 20 -1.86 2.54 0.03
N GLN A 21 -2.53 1.42 0.27
CA GLN A 21 -2.09 0.13 -0.26
C GLN A 21 -2.24 0.05 -1.77
N VAL A 22 -3.27 0.65 -2.34
CA VAL A 22 -3.41 0.77 -3.80
C VAL A 22 -2.30 1.65 -4.36
N HIS A 23 -2.02 2.80 -3.73
CA HIS A 23 -0.92 3.67 -4.15
C HIS A 23 0.42 2.92 -4.15
N GLN A 24 0.70 2.19 -3.08
CA GLN A 24 1.93 1.41 -2.98
C GLN A 24 2.03 0.35 -4.07
N ALA A 25 0.93 -0.37 -4.31
CA ALA A 25 0.90 -1.40 -5.34
C ALA A 25 1.12 -0.82 -6.74
N LEU A 26 0.56 0.37 -7.02
CA LEU A 26 0.79 1.06 -8.28
C LEU A 26 2.24 1.53 -8.42
N GLN A 27 2.81 2.08 -7.35
CA GLN A 27 4.21 2.51 -7.37
C GLN A 27 5.18 1.37 -7.62
N LEU A 28 4.89 0.20 -7.05
CA LEU A 28 5.74 -0.99 -7.19
C LEU A 28 5.43 -1.79 -8.45
N GLY A 29 4.43 -1.40 -9.23
CA GLY A 29 4.04 -2.12 -10.43
C GLY A 29 3.29 -3.41 -10.17
N LEU A 30 2.79 -3.62 -8.95
CA LEU A 30 1.97 -4.78 -8.59
C LEU A 30 0.53 -4.64 -9.09
N LEU A 31 0.09 -3.42 -9.35
CA LEU A 31 -1.15 -3.10 -10.02
C LEU A 31 -0.86 -2.25 -11.25
N GLU A 32 -1.59 -2.50 -12.32
CA GLU A 32 -1.45 -1.81 -13.60
C GLU A 32 -2.82 -1.46 -14.16
N PRO A 33 -2.91 -0.47 -15.07
CA PRO A 33 -4.17 -0.17 -15.76
C PRO A 33 -4.75 -1.44 -16.39
N GLY A 34 -6.05 -1.63 -16.20
CA GLY A 34 -6.76 -2.83 -16.61
C GLY A 34 -6.98 -3.85 -15.50
N ASP A 35 -6.22 -3.78 -14.44
CA ASP A 35 -6.40 -4.67 -13.30
C ASP A 35 -7.68 -4.32 -12.54
N GLN A 36 -8.37 -5.34 -12.07
CA GLN A 36 -9.58 -5.16 -11.29
C GLN A 36 -9.24 -5.12 -9.79
N LEU A 37 -9.87 -4.19 -9.08
CA LEU A 37 -9.83 -4.18 -7.62
C LEU A 37 -10.85 -5.17 -7.05
N PRO A 38 -10.61 -5.70 -5.85
CA PRO A 38 -11.63 -6.54 -5.19
C PRO A 38 -12.95 -5.79 -5.06
N THR A 39 -14.06 -6.50 -5.17
CA THR A 39 -15.37 -5.89 -4.91
C THR A 39 -15.50 -5.53 -3.43
N ALA A 40 -16.40 -4.59 -3.12
CA ALA A 40 -16.67 -4.24 -1.72
C ALA A 40 -17.07 -5.47 -0.91
N GLN A 41 -17.85 -6.37 -1.49
CA GLN A 41 -18.26 -7.61 -0.82
C GLN A 41 -17.06 -8.52 -0.52
N GLN A 42 -16.13 -8.64 -1.45
CA GLN A 42 -14.93 -9.45 -1.25
C GLN A 42 -14.07 -8.89 -0.13
N VAL A 43 -13.91 -7.56 -0.08
CA VAL A 43 -13.12 -6.92 0.98
C VAL A 43 -13.80 -7.06 2.33
N VAL A 44 -15.12 -6.83 2.38
CA VAL A 44 -15.90 -6.99 3.61
C VAL A 44 -15.82 -8.44 4.13
N GLY A 45 -15.91 -9.41 3.22
CA GLY A 45 -15.80 -10.82 3.58
C GLY A 45 -14.48 -11.22 4.21
N LYS A 46 -13.38 -10.56 3.79
CA LYS A 46 -12.04 -10.85 4.32
C LYS A 46 -11.68 -10.04 5.56
N LEU A 47 -12.07 -8.77 5.59
CA LEU A 47 -11.59 -7.83 6.61
C LEU A 47 -12.65 -7.46 7.65
N ALA A 48 -13.89 -7.90 7.48
CA ALA A 48 -14.99 -7.60 8.40
C ALA A 48 -15.16 -6.10 8.65
N ILE A 49 -15.07 -5.29 7.60
CA ILE A 49 -15.24 -3.84 7.68
C ILE A 49 -16.53 -3.41 6.99
N ASN A 50 -16.96 -2.18 7.27
CA ASN A 50 -18.14 -1.61 6.67
C ASN A 50 -17.95 -1.46 5.15
N PRO A 51 -18.92 -1.92 4.32
CA PRO A 51 -18.82 -1.75 2.87
C PRO A 51 -18.69 -0.29 2.44
N ASN A 52 -19.27 0.66 3.18
CA ASN A 52 -19.12 2.07 2.89
C ASN A 52 -17.68 2.57 3.03
N THR A 53 -16.89 1.93 3.89
CA THR A 53 -15.46 2.23 4.03
C THR A 53 -14.72 1.88 2.74
N VAL A 54 -15.02 0.72 2.16
CA VAL A 54 -14.42 0.31 0.88
C VAL A 54 -14.84 1.25 -0.24
N LEU A 55 -16.13 1.59 -0.29
CA LEU A 55 -16.65 2.50 -1.32
C LEU A 55 -16.03 3.89 -1.21
N LYS A 56 -15.82 4.37 0.01
CA LYS A 56 -15.14 5.65 0.24
C LYS A 56 -13.70 5.63 -0.31
N ALA A 57 -12.96 4.57 -0.02
CA ALA A 57 -11.61 4.40 -0.53
C ALA A 57 -11.59 4.40 -2.06
N TYR A 58 -12.50 3.65 -2.67
CA TYR A 58 -12.56 3.55 -4.13
C TYR A 58 -12.98 4.85 -4.79
N ARG A 59 -13.87 5.63 -4.17
CA ARG A 59 -14.22 6.97 -4.65
C ARG A 59 -13.03 7.93 -4.61
N ASP A 60 -12.21 7.85 -3.56
CA ASP A 60 -11.01 8.67 -3.47
C ASP A 60 -10.04 8.32 -4.60
N LEU A 61 -9.86 7.03 -4.89
CA LEU A 61 -9.04 6.58 -6.01
C LEU A 61 -9.60 7.05 -7.36
N GLU A 62 -10.92 7.07 -7.52
CA GLU A 62 -11.57 7.59 -8.72
C GLU A 62 -11.31 9.09 -8.89
N ARG A 63 -11.39 9.87 -7.81
CA ARG A 63 -11.10 11.31 -7.85
C ARG A 63 -9.65 11.58 -8.22
N GLU A 64 -8.75 10.71 -7.84
CA GLU A 64 -7.34 10.82 -8.22
C GLU A 64 -7.07 10.40 -9.67
N GLY A 65 -8.08 9.85 -10.35
CA GLY A 65 -7.91 9.35 -11.73
C GLY A 65 -7.23 7.98 -11.79
N LEU A 66 -7.13 7.27 -10.68
CA LEU A 66 -6.44 5.98 -10.62
C LEU A 66 -7.37 4.80 -10.84
N ALA A 67 -8.66 4.95 -10.54
CA ALA A 67 -9.63 3.88 -10.65
C ALA A 67 -10.91 4.38 -11.29
N ARG A 68 -11.70 3.46 -11.84
CA ARG A 68 -13.01 3.74 -12.42
C ARG A 68 -13.96 2.58 -12.17
N ALA A 69 -15.15 2.90 -11.66
CA ALA A 69 -16.23 1.93 -11.54
C ALA A 69 -16.87 1.68 -12.90
N ARG A 70 -17.12 0.42 -13.21
CA ARG A 70 -17.86 0.00 -14.40
C ARG A 70 -19.10 -0.75 -13.93
N PRO A 71 -20.32 -0.20 -14.13
CA PRO A 71 -21.54 -0.82 -13.62
C PRO A 71 -21.67 -2.27 -14.07
N GLY A 72 -21.98 -3.15 -13.12
CA GLY A 72 -22.14 -4.57 -13.38
C GLY A 72 -20.84 -5.34 -13.56
N GLN A 73 -19.69 -4.67 -13.58
CA GLN A 73 -18.40 -5.32 -13.81
C GLN A 73 -17.43 -5.16 -12.64
N GLY A 74 -17.45 -4.05 -11.94
CA GLY A 74 -16.58 -3.78 -10.81
C GLY A 74 -15.77 -2.49 -10.97
N THR A 75 -14.73 -2.34 -10.16
CA THR A 75 -13.84 -1.19 -10.18
C THR A 75 -12.48 -1.61 -10.74
N PHE A 76 -11.97 -0.83 -11.67
CA PHE A 76 -10.75 -1.15 -12.42
C PHE A 76 -9.72 -0.03 -12.27
N ILE A 77 -8.46 -0.40 -12.27
CA ILE A 77 -7.36 0.54 -12.36
C ILE A 77 -7.33 1.12 -13.77
N VAL A 78 -7.29 2.44 -13.88
CA VAL A 78 -7.24 3.15 -15.17
C VAL A 78 -6.07 4.12 -15.25
N GLY A 79 -5.45 4.46 -14.12
CA GLY A 79 -4.29 5.35 -14.07
C GLY A 79 -3.10 4.64 -13.47
N THR A 80 -1.98 5.37 -13.41
CA THR A 80 -0.75 4.86 -12.81
C THR A 80 -0.06 5.98 -12.04
N LEU A 81 0.82 5.59 -11.13
CA LEU A 81 1.71 6.51 -10.43
C LEU A 81 3.12 6.39 -11.00
N ARG A 82 3.90 7.46 -10.85
CA ARG A 82 5.30 7.44 -11.27
C ARG A 82 6.04 6.32 -10.56
N ARG A 83 6.73 5.48 -11.33
CA ARG A 83 7.52 4.38 -10.82
C ARG A 83 9.00 4.64 -11.03
N THR A 84 9.81 4.12 -10.12
CA THR A 84 11.26 4.05 -10.34
C THR A 84 11.57 2.87 -11.25
N ASP A 85 12.84 2.72 -11.62
CA ASP A 85 13.30 1.58 -12.40
C ASP A 85 12.94 0.26 -11.69
N PRO A 86 12.22 -0.65 -12.35
CA PRO A 86 11.84 -1.94 -11.75
C PRO A 86 13.03 -2.77 -11.25
N ALA A 87 14.16 -2.73 -11.94
CA ALA A 87 15.36 -3.45 -11.51
C ALA A 87 15.91 -2.86 -10.20
N ALA A 88 15.91 -1.54 -10.06
CA ALA A 88 16.32 -0.88 -8.83
C ALA A 88 15.37 -1.22 -7.67
N GLN A 89 14.06 -1.18 -7.93
CA GLN A 89 13.08 -1.54 -6.92
C GLN A 89 13.28 -2.98 -6.41
N ALA A 90 13.46 -3.92 -7.33
CA ALA A 90 13.66 -5.32 -6.97
C ALA A 90 14.92 -5.52 -6.14
N ARG A 91 16.02 -4.82 -6.51
CA ARG A 91 17.27 -4.88 -5.77
C ARG A 91 17.13 -4.35 -4.35
N PHE A 92 16.48 -3.21 -4.19
CA PHE A 92 16.28 -2.61 -2.86
C PHE A 92 15.30 -3.40 -2.01
N LEU A 93 14.26 -3.94 -2.62
CA LEU A 93 13.33 -4.81 -1.89
C LEU A 93 14.05 -6.07 -1.37
N ALA A 94 14.86 -6.70 -2.19
CA ALA A 94 15.64 -7.87 -1.78
C ALA A 94 16.65 -7.53 -0.67
N SER A 95 17.30 -6.38 -0.78
CA SER A 95 18.23 -5.86 0.23
C SER A 95 17.53 -5.64 1.57
N MET A 96 16.37 -5.00 1.54
CA MET A 96 15.59 -4.76 2.75
C MET A 96 15.08 -6.07 3.35
N ALA A 97 14.65 -7.01 2.53
CA ALA A 97 14.21 -8.33 3.01
C ALA A 97 15.33 -9.04 3.79
N LYS A 98 16.56 -8.99 3.29
CA LYS A 98 17.71 -9.56 3.99
C LYS A 98 17.97 -8.85 5.31
N TRP A 99 17.89 -7.51 5.31
CA TRP A 99 18.05 -6.72 6.52
C TRP A 99 16.98 -7.09 7.56
N LEU A 100 15.73 -7.24 7.14
CA LEU A 100 14.64 -7.60 8.05
C LEU A 100 14.85 -8.98 8.66
N VAL A 101 15.33 -9.95 7.88
CA VAL A 101 15.65 -11.27 8.39
C VAL A 101 16.76 -11.18 9.45
N SER A 102 17.81 -10.41 9.17
CA SER A 102 18.90 -10.18 10.14
C SER A 102 18.40 -9.54 11.42
N ALA A 103 17.57 -8.52 11.30
CA ALA A 103 17.00 -7.81 12.44
C ALA A 103 16.17 -8.75 13.31
N ARG A 104 15.31 -9.56 12.68
CA ARG A 104 14.49 -10.55 13.38
C ARG A 104 15.37 -11.58 14.11
N SER A 105 16.43 -12.05 13.45
CA SER A 105 17.35 -13.00 14.04
C SER A 105 18.12 -12.43 15.24
N ALA A 106 18.32 -11.11 15.26
CA ALA A 106 18.95 -10.40 16.37
C ALA A 106 17.96 -10.11 17.52
N GLY A 107 16.71 -10.55 17.40
CA GLY A 107 15.71 -10.38 18.44
C GLY A 107 14.87 -9.12 18.34
N LEU A 108 14.98 -8.35 17.24
CA LEU A 108 14.19 -7.16 17.06
C LEU A 108 12.75 -7.52 16.64
N GLY A 109 11.78 -6.93 17.33
CA GLY A 109 10.38 -7.07 16.98
C GLY A 109 9.92 -6.01 15.98
N PRO A 110 8.66 -6.10 15.52
CA PRO A 110 8.13 -5.13 14.57
C PRO A 110 8.23 -3.68 15.01
N ASP A 111 7.98 -3.40 16.30
CA ASP A 111 8.05 -2.03 16.84
C ASP A 111 9.48 -1.50 16.82
N ASP A 112 10.46 -2.35 17.13
CA ASP A 112 11.88 -1.98 17.08
C ASP A 112 12.29 -1.63 15.65
N ILE A 113 11.88 -2.45 14.71
CA ILE A 113 12.18 -2.28 13.30
C ILE A 113 11.55 -0.99 12.78
N GLU A 114 10.29 -0.74 13.15
CA GLU A 114 9.59 0.49 12.77
C GLU A 114 10.34 1.72 13.31
N ALA A 115 10.77 1.69 14.55
CA ALA A 115 11.51 2.80 15.16
C ALA A 115 12.85 3.04 14.45
N ILE A 116 13.57 1.98 14.14
CA ILE A 116 14.83 2.07 13.42
C ILE A 116 14.60 2.64 12.02
N TYR A 117 13.60 2.13 11.31
CA TYR A 117 13.25 2.60 9.99
C TYR A 117 12.92 4.10 9.99
N ARG A 118 12.05 4.54 10.89
CA ARG A 118 11.66 5.95 10.96
C ARG A 118 12.84 6.85 11.27
N THR A 119 13.70 6.42 12.17
CA THR A 119 14.89 7.18 12.52
C THR A 119 15.87 7.28 11.36
N ALA A 120 16.15 6.15 10.71
CA ALA A 120 17.05 6.11 9.57
C ALA A 120 16.49 6.91 8.39
N PHE A 121 15.20 6.79 8.13
CA PHE A 121 14.51 7.53 7.07
C PHE A 121 14.62 9.03 7.31
N ARG A 122 14.31 9.49 8.53
CA ARG A 122 14.40 10.89 8.89
C ARG A 122 15.81 11.43 8.73
N ASN A 123 16.80 10.68 9.21
CA ASN A 123 18.19 11.09 9.11
C ASN A 123 18.67 11.20 7.64
N CYS A 124 18.23 10.28 6.82
CA CYS A 124 18.60 10.26 5.40
C CYS A 124 17.98 11.42 4.61
N PHE A 125 16.72 11.77 4.91
CA PHE A 125 15.97 12.76 4.13
C PHE A 125 15.87 14.13 4.79
N ALA A 126 16.32 14.30 6.03
CA ALA A 126 16.25 15.59 6.73
C ALA A 126 17.07 16.68 6.04
N GLU A 127 18.22 16.33 5.47
CA GLU A 127 19.10 17.28 4.80
C GLU A 127 18.45 17.91 3.56
N GLY A 128 17.55 17.20 2.91
CA GLY A 128 16.83 17.71 1.75
C GLY A 128 15.76 18.74 2.09
N VAL A 129 15.48 18.95 3.38
CA VAL A 129 14.43 19.86 3.87
C VAL A 129 15.00 21.19 4.33
N ALA A 130 16.29 21.24 4.57
CA ALA A 130 16.98 22.43 5.11
C ALA A 130 16.90 23.63 4.18
#